data_91d0274faa523bec76bf2b7d0f33fe22
#
_entry.id   91d0274faa523bec76bf2b7d0f33fe22
#
_cell.length_a   1.000
_cell.length_b   1.000
_cell.length_c   1.000
_cell.angle_alpha   90.00
_cell.angle_beta   90.00
_cell.angle_gamma   90.00
#
_symmetry.space_group_name_H-M   'P 1'
#
loop_
_entity.id
_entity.type
_entity.pdbx_description
1 polymer ?
#
loop_
_entity_poly.entity_id
_entity_poly.type
_entity_poly.pdbx_seq_one_letter_code
_entity_poly.pdbx_strand_id
1 'polypeptide(L)'
;AYDAVVLPGGMPGAKILGECKTVINTVTAFDAAHKLIAAICAAPATVLGMNGLAAGRKVTCYPSPAFINVLENAHYTGSEVEKDGNLITASGPKAAMAFALAICDWLGEKPAF
;
A
#
# COMPACT_ATOMS: atom_id res chain seq x y z
N ALA A 1 -5.75 6.14 -18.06
CA ALA A 1 -4.61 5.73 -18.72
C ALA A 1 -3.61 4.94 -17.88
N TYR A 2 -3.58 5.13 -16.55
CA TYR A 2 -2.71 4.33 -15.68
C TYR A 2 -3.50 3.18 -15.07
N ASP A 3 -2.82 2.05 -14.84
CA ASP A 3 -3.43 0.84 -14.28
C ASP A 3 -3.13 0.63 -12.81
N ALA A 4 -2.17 1.36 -12.27
CA ALA A 4 -1.74 1.19 -10.89
C ALA A 4 -1.16 2.48 -10.31
N VAL A 5 -1.29 2.62 -9.00
CA VAL A 5 -0.59 3.65 -8.24
C VAL A 5 0.26 2.95 -7.17
N VAL A 6 1.53 3.32 -7.10
CA VAL A 6 2.48 2.74 -6.16
C VAL A 6 2.93 3.81 -5.19
N LEU A 7 2.81 3.51 -3.90
CA LEU A 7 3.11 4.44 -2.82
C LEU A 7 4.39 3.98 -2.10
N PRO A 8 5.51 4.66 -2.32
CA PRO A 8 6.77 4.27 -1.70
C PRO A 8 6.80 4.59 -0.22
N GLY A 9 7.65 3.89 0.50
CA GLY A 9 7.90 4.14 1.90
C GLY A 9 8.95 5.23 2.12
N GLY A 10 9.52 5.20 3.31
CA GLY A 10 10.52 6.19 3.73
C GLY A 10 9.90 7.42 4.35
N MET A 11 10.47 7.86 5.46
CA MET A 11 9.99 9.05 6.17
C MET A 11 10.97 10.19 5.95
N PRO A 12 10.50 11.42 5.83
CA PRO A 12 9.11 11.88 5.97
C PRO A 12 8.26 11.78 4.70
N GLY A 13 8.79 11.25 3.60
CA GLY A 13 8.09 11.19 2.31
C GLY A 13 6.72 10.52 2.39
N ALA A 14 6.62 9.36 3.04
CA ALA A 14 5.37 8.64 3.17
C ALA A 14 4.33 9.43 3.96
N LYS A 15 4.75 10.18 4.97
CA LYS A 15 3.86 11.06 5.72
C LYS A 15 3.34 12.19 4.85
N ILE A 16 4.21 12.80 4.07
CA ILE A 16 3.85 13.90 3.15
C ILE A 16 2.84 13.40 2.11
N LEU A 17 3.05 12.21 1.56
CA LEU A 17 2.09 11.60 0.63
C LEU A 17 0.72 11.46 1.27
N GLY A 18 0.66 11.03 2.52
CA GLY A 18 -0.60 10.87 3.25
C GLY A 18 -1.33 12.16 3.54
N GLU A 19 -0.62 13.28 3.52
CA GLU A 19 -1.17 14.62 3.75
C GLU A 19 -1.49 15.37 2.46
N CYS A 20 -1.14 14.81 1.31
CA CYS A 20 -1.34 15.46 0.02
C CYS A 20 -2.71 15.09 -0.57
N LYS A 21 -3.59 16.08 -0.71
CA LYS A 21 -4.94 15.85 -1.24
C LYS A 21 -4.93 15.22 -2.64
N THR A 22 -4.01 15.64 -3.49
CA THR A 22 -3.90 15.09 -4.84
C THR A 22 -3.60 13.60 -4.80
N VAL A 23 -2.70 13.18 -3.92
CA VAL A 23 -2.38 11.75 -3.73
C VAL A 23 -3.61 10.99 -3.25
N ILE A 24 -4.28 11.49 -2.21
CA ILE A 24 -5.45 10.82 -1.63
C ILE A 24 -6.59 10.73 -2.64
N ASN A 25 -6.84 11.80 -3.40
CA ASN A 25 -7.86 11.78 -4.44
C ASN A 25 -7.53 10.78 -5.54
N THR A 26 -6.25 10.68 -5.92
CA THR A 26 -5.80 9.71 -6.93
C THR A 26 -6.00 8.28 -6.44
N VAL A 27 -5.59 7.99 -5.21
CA VAL A 27 -5.76 6.65 -4.62
C VAL A 27 -7.25 6.29 -4.53
N THR A 28 -8.06 7.22 -4.08
CA THR A 28 -9.52 7.01 -3.97
C THR A 28 -10.13 6.71 -5.33
N ALA A 29 -9.74 7.46 -6.36
CA ALA A 29 -10.23 7.24 -7.72
C ALA A 29 -9.80 5.89 -8.28
N PHE A 30 -8.57 5.48 -8.03
CA PHE A 30 -8.05 4.18 -8.46
C PHE A 30 -8.80 3.05 -7.76
N ASP A 31 -9.07 3.21 -6.47
CA ASP A 31 -9.83 2.22 -5.72
C ASP A 31 -11.25 2.07 -6.26
N ALA A 32 -11.92 3.18 -6.51
CA ALA A 32 -13.28 3.17 -7.07
C ALA A 32 -13.32 2.50 -8.45
N ALA A 33 -12.24 2.60 -9.22
CA ALA A 33 -12.12 1.97 -10.54
C ALA A 33 -11.58 0.54 -10.48
N HIS A 34 -11.35 -0.01 -9.30
CA HIS A 34 -10.73 -1.32 -9.06
C HIS A 34 -9.36 -1.47 -9.72
N LYS A 35 -8.63 -0.37 -9.83
CA LYS A 35 -7.24 -0.38 -10.29
C LYS A 35 -6.33 -0.70 -9.11
N LEU A 36 -5.11 -1.13 -9.41
CA LEU A 36 -4.17 -1.55 -8.38
C LEU A 36 -3.70 -0.38 -7.52
N ILE A 37 -3.75 -0.59 -6.22
CA ILE A 37 -3.09 0.27 -5.23
C ILE A 37 -2.03 -0.58 -4.55
N ALA A 38 -0.78 -0.11 -4.58
CA ALA A 38 0.33 -0.83 -3.96
C ALA A 38 1.09 0.12 -3.04
N ALA A 39 1.31 -0.30 -1.80
CA ALA A 39 1.97 0.52 -0.79
C ALA A 39 2.94 -0.31 0.03
N ILE A 40 4.11 0.24 0.35
CA ILE A 40 5.16 -0.48 1.04
C ILE A 40 5.70 0.31 2.23
N CYS A 41 6.18 -0.41 3.23
CA CYS A 41 6.85 0.11 4.42
C CYS A 41 5.90 0.96 5.27
N ALA A 42 6.14 2.27 5.38
CA ALA A 42 5.29 3.17 6.15
C ALA A 42 4.02 3.58 5.39
N ALA A 43 4.03 3.53 4.07
CA ALA A 43 2.94 4.06 3.25
C ALA A 43 1.56 3.41 3.50
N PRO A 44 1.44 2.09 3.75
CA PRO A 44 0.14 1.54 4.10
C PRO A 44 -0.49 2.24 5.30
N ALA A 45 0.31 2.61 6.30
CA ALA A 45 -0.17 3.33 7.47
C ALA A 45 -0.39 4.81 7.18
N THR A 46 0.61 5.49 6.64
CA THR A 46 0.57 6.96 6.50
C THR A 46 -0.38 7.43 5.41
N VAL A 47 -0.53 6.66 4.33
CA VAL A 47 -1.42 7.04 3.24
C VAL A 47 -2.79 6.38 3.39
N LEU A 48 -2.82 5.06 3.55
CA LEU A 48 -4.09 4.32 3.56
C LEU A 48 -4.75 4.35 4.95
N GLY A 49 -4.01 4.01 5.99
CA GLY A 49 -4.55 3.96 7.36
C GLY A 49 -5.03 5.31 7.85
N MET A 50 -4.22 6.34 7.68
CA MET A 50 -4.53 7.70 8.14
C MET A 50 -5.72 8.33 7.40
N ASN A 51 -6.08 7.80 6.24
CA ASN A 51 -7.14 8.37 5.41
C ASN A 51 -8.34 7.42 5.25
N GLY A 52 -8.43 6.40 6.08
CA GLY A 52 -9.56 5.48 6.09
C GLY A 52 -9.66 4.56 4.86
N LEU A 53 -8.60 4.45 4.08
CA LEU A 53 -8.62 3.68 2.84
C LEU A 53 -8.28 2.20 3.04
N ALA A 54 -7.88 1.82 4.25
CA ALA A 54 -7.54 0.43 4.57
C ALA A 54 -8.62 -0.28 5.39
N ALA A 55 -9.68 0.40 5.75
CA ALA A 55 -10.70 -0.14 6.66
C ALA A 55 -11.30 -1.44 6.12
N GLY A 56 -11.33 -2.47 6.98
CA GLY A 56 -11.89 -3.78 6.64
C GLY A 56 -11.04 -4.63 5.69
N ARG A 57 -9.86 -4.18 5.32
CA ARG A 57 -8.98 -4.88 4.37
C ARG A 57 -7.81 -5.52 5.07
N LYS A 58 -7.30 -6.62 4.50
CA LYS A 58 -6.07 -7.25 4.96
C LYS A 58 -4.89 -6.43 4.48
N VAL A 59 -4.02 -6.02 5.40
CA VAL A 59 -2.88 -5.16 5.10
C VAL A 59 -1.67 -5.53 5.96
N THR A 60 -0.51 -5.14 5.48
CA THR A 60 0.72 -5.16 6.26
C THR A 60 1.43 -3.81 6.10
N CYS A 61 2.39 -3.53 6.95
CA CYS A 61 3.19 -2.32 6.88
C CYS A 61 4.50 -2.55 7.63
N TYR A 62 5.35 -1.54 7.67
CA TYR A 62 6.56 -1.59 8.49
C TYR A 62 6.17 -1.87 9.95
N PRO A 63 6.77 -2.88 10.61
CA PRO A 63 6.32 -3.36 11.92
C PRO A 63 6.77 -2.43 13.05
N SER A 64 6.16 -1.27 13.13
CA SER A 64 6.35 -0.29 14.18
C SER A 64 4.99 0.01 14.83
N PRO A 65 4.92 0.12 16.17
CA PRO A 65 3.66 0.42 16.84
C PRO A 65 2.98 1.68 16.31
N ALA A 66 3.75 2.72 15.96
CA ALA A 66 3.19 3.96 15.42
C ALA A 66 2.43 3.73 14.12
N PHE A 67 2.89 2.81 13.27
CA PHE A 67 2.23 2.50 12.00
C PHE A 67 1.11 1.48 12.18
N ILE A 68 1.34 0.45 12.99
CA ILE A 68 0.34 -0.58 13.23
C ILE A 68 -0.91 0.01 13.87
N ASN A 69 -0.73 0.94 14.81
CA ASN A 69 -1.86 1.53 15.53
C ASN A 69 -2.81 2.33 14.63
N VAL A 70 -2.31 2.93 13.55
CA VAL A 70 -3.21 3.66 12.63
C VAL A 70 -3.94 2.73 11.67
N LEU A 71 -3.64 1.43 11.70
CA LEU A 71 -4.33 0.41 10.93
C LEU A 71 -5.36 -0.36 11.77
N GLU A 72 -5.81 0.20 12.89
CA GLU A 72 -6.70 -0.51 13.82
C GLU A 72 -8.04 -0.92 13.19
N ASN A 73 -8.53 -0.16 12.19
CA ASN A 73 -9.76 -0.49 11.49
C ASN A 73 -9.53 -1.43 10.29
N ALA A 74 -8.30 -1.77 10.02
CA ALA A 74 -7.92 -2.74 8.99
C ALA A 74 -7.59 -4.07 9.68
N HIS A 75 -7.36 -5.09 8.86
CA HIS A 75 -6.89 -6.38 9.36
C HIS A 75 -5.38 -6.47 9.12
N TYR A 76 -4.60 -6.02 10.10
CA TYR A 76 -3.13 -6.08 10.03
C TYR A 76 -2.66 -7.52 10.22
N THR A 77 -1.95 -8.07 9.23
CA THR A 77 -1.54 -9.47 9.25
C THR A 77 -0.12 -9.71 9.72
N GLY A 78 0.74 -8.71 9.59
CA GLY A 78 2.17 -8.86 9.89
C GLY A 78 2.95 -9.65 8.84
N SER A 79 2.33 -9.99 7.72
CA SER A 79 2.99 -10.70 6.63
C SER A 79 4.00 -9.82 5.90
N GLU A 80 4.92 -10.44 5.17
CA GLU A 80 5.87 -9.70 4.34
C GLU A 80 5.16 -8.93 3.22
N VAL A 81 4.24 -9.61 2.54
CA VAL A 81 3.38 -9.03 1.51
C VAL A 81 1.96 -9.50 1.77
N GLU A 82 1.01 -8.60 1.63
CA GLU A 82 -0.41 -8.92 1.75
C GLU A 82 -1.15 -8.43 0.51
N LYS A 83 -2.07 -9.26 0.02
CA LYS A 83 -2.87 -8.95 -1.17
C LYS A 83 -4.33 -9.11 -0.81
N ASP A 84 -5.12 -8.06 -1.04
CA ASP A 84 -6.55 -8.07 -0.81
C ASP A 84 -7.25 -7.34 -1.94
N GLY A 85 -7.83 -8.10 -2.89
CA GLY A 85 -8.46 -7.52 -4.06
C GLY A 85 -7.46 -6.71 -4.89
N ASN A 86 -7.75 -5.43 -5.06
CA ASN A 86 -6.88 -4.50 -5.81
C ASN A 86 -5.83 -3.80 -4.93
N LEU A 87 -5.63 -4.27 -3.71
CA LEU A 87 -4.67 -3.69 -2.78
C LEU A 87 -3.53 -4.67 -2.52
N ILE A 88 -2.30 -4.20 -2.71
CA ILE A 88 -1.09 -4.95 -2.34
C ILE A 88 -0.29 -4.08 -1.38
N THR A 89 0.05 -4.64 -0.23
CA THR A 89 0.88 -3.95 0.76
C THR A 89 2.09 -4.81 1.11
N ALA A 90 3.16 -4.18 1.55
CA ALA A 90 4.39 -4.87 1.93
C ALA A 90 5.05 -4.21 3.13
N SER A 91 5.78 -5.00 3.90
CA SER A 91 6.29 -4.59 5.20
C SER A 91 7.52 -3.70 5.16
N GLY A 92 8.37 -3.82 4.17
CA GLY A 92 9.58 -3.01 4.14
C GLY A 92 10.62 -3.48 3.13
N PRO A 93 11.87 -3.00 3.26
CA PRO A 93 12.91 -3.25 2.27
C PRO A 93 13.16 -4.72 1.96
N LYS A 94 13.07 -5.59 2.96
CA LYS A 94 13.26 -7.04 2.76
C LYS A 94 12.18 -7.63 1.86
N ALA A 95 11.02 -7.01 1.79
CA ALA A 95 9.90 -7.48 0.99
C ALA A 95 9.84 -6.84 -0.40
N ALA A 96 10.79 -5.97 -0.75
CA ALA A 96 10.73 -5.19 -1.98
C ALA A 96 10.61 -6.05 -3.24
N MET A 97 11.39 -7.13 -3.33
CA MET A 97 11.32 -8.02 -4.48
C MET A 97 9.97 -8.74 -4.55
N ALA A 98 9.49 -9.30 -3.43
CA ALA A 98 8.21 -9.97 -3.38
C ALA A 98 7.06 -9.01 -3.69
N PHE A 99 7.18 -7.76 -3.23
CA PHE A 99 6.23 -6.69 -3.53
C PHE A 99 6.17 -6.41 -5.04
N ALA A 100 7.35 -6.23 -5.66
CA ALA A 100 7.44 -5.98 -7.11
C ALA A 100 6.85 -7.15 -7.91
N LEU A 101 7.15 -8.39 -7.52
CA LEU A 101 6.61 -9.57 -8.19
C LEU A 101 5.10 -9.66 -8.05
N ALA A 102 4.54 -9.31 -6.90
CA ALA A 102 3.10 -9.29 -6.69
C ALA A 102 2.42 -8.26 -7.60
N ILE A 103 3.04 -7.09 -7.76
CA ILE A 103 2.53 -6.04 -8.67
C ILE A 103 2.55 -6.54 -10.11
N CYS A 104 3.65 -7.13 -10.55
CA CYS A 104 3.75 -7.69 -11.89
C CYS A 104 2.70 -8.77 -12.14
N ASP A 105 2.52 -9.65 -11.17
CA ASP A 105 1.52 -10.72 -11.27
C ASP A 105 0.10 -10.15 -11.39
N TRP A 106 -0.20 -9.14 -10.59
CA TRP A 106 -1.52 -8.50 -10.64
C TRP A 106 -1.79 -7.85 -12.00
N LEU A 107 -0.77 -7.23 -12.59
CA LEU A 107 -0.87 -6.59 -13.90
C LEU A 107 -0.83 -7.60 -15.05
N GLY A 108 -0.55 -8.88 -14.78
CA GLY A 108 -0.47 -9.92 -15.79
C GLY A 108 0.81 -9.87 -16.61
N GLU A 109 1.85 -9.19 -16.10
CA GLU A 109 3.12 -9.07 -16.80
C GLU A 109 4.21 -9.87 -16.11
N LYS A 110 5.14 -10.40 -16.91
CA LYS A 110 6.30 -11.10 -16.37
C LYS A 110 7.45 -10.11 -16.16
N PRO A 111 8.15 -10.19 -15.01
CA PRO A 111 9.32 -9.33 -14.82
C PRO A 111 10.43 -9.69 -15.81
N ALA A 112 11.25 -8.69 -16.13
CA ALA A 112 12.35 -8.84 -17.07
C ALA A 112 13.62 -9.40 -16.43
N PHE A 113 13.57 -9.81 -15.18
CA PHE A 113 14.72 -10.32 -14.44
C PHE A 113 14.50 -11.74 -13.94
#